data_48481511efbe003ab21306490c5b5ba4
#
_entry.id   48481511efbe003ab21306490c5b5ba4
#
_cell.length_a   1.000
_cell.length_b   1.000
_cell.length_c   1.000
_cell.angle_alpha   90.00
_cell.angle_beta   90.00
_cell.angle_gamma   90.00
#
_symmetry.space_group_name_H-M   'P 1'
#
loop_
_entity.id
_entity.type
_entity.pdbx_description
1 polymer ?
#
loop_
_entity_poly.entity_id
_entity_poly.type
_entity_poly.pdbx_seq_one_letter_code
_entity_poly.pdbx_strand_id
1 'polypeptide(L)'
;MNKTAKQFGLVLGAALALGMGANTASAQVGQGYVGAASGGYVKNATGLCWHTGYWTPAMATVECDPDLVPKKAAPPAPAPAVRPPAPAPKPPAPAPKPAARTPVTEKVILGVDTFFDFDKAVLKAEGKALLDNLVGKLKAVNLEVIIAIGHTDSIGSNAYNKKLSLRRAEAVKAYLISKGIEANRVYTEGKGESQPMASNKTKEGRAKNRRVEIEVVGTRAR
;
A
#
# COMPACT_ATOMS: atom_id res chain seq x y z
N MET A 1 6.21 -29.35 -43.33
CA MET A 1 7.16 -30.47 -43.44
C MET A 1 7.62 -30.82 -42.01
N ASN A 2 7.28 -32.01 -41.62
CA ASN A 2 7.92 -32.97 -40.70
C ASN A 2 8.07 -32.56 -39.23
N LYS A 3 7.24 -33.15 -38.33
CA LYS A 3 7.35 -34.46 -37.65
C LYS A 3 8.51 -34.48 -36.66
N THR A 4 8.36 -34.83 -35.38
CA THR A 4 7.95 -36.14 -34.86
C THR A 4 7.71 -36.07 -33.34
N ALA A 5 6.66 -36.76 -32.92
CA ALA A 5 6.41 -37.19 -31.56
C ALA A 5 7.36 -38.31 -31.14
N LYS A 6 7.65 -38.49 -29.86
CA LYS A 6 8.01 -39.77 -29.24
C LYS A 6 7.44 -39.88 -27.84
N GLN A 7 6.45 -40.72 -27.71
CA GLN A 7 6.02 -41.43 -26.49
C GLN A 7 7.02 -42.52 -26.16
N PHE A 8 7.20 -42.85 -24.90
CA PHE A 8 7.57 -44.14 -24.29
C PHE A 8 7.57 -43.88 -22.79
N GLY A 9 7.04 -44.62 -21.88
CA GLY A 9 6.52 -45.97 -21.88
C GLY A 9 6.25 -46.31 -20.41
N LEU A 10 5.19 -46.98 -20.23
CA LEU A 10 4.62 -47.52 -18.97
C LEU A 10 5.55 -48.63 -18.41
N VAL A 11 5.83 -48.63 -17.08
CA VAL A 11 6.20 -49.83 -16.37
C VAL A 11 5.44 -49.89 -15.04
N LEU A 12 4.51 -50.85 -15.01
CA LEU A 12 3.86 -51.39 -13.82
C LEU A 12 4.88 -52.19 -13.00
N GLY A 13 4.91 -51.98 -11.69
CA GLY A 13 5.61 -52.83 -10.75
C GLY A 13 4.84 -52.92 -9.45
N ALA A 14 3.93 -53.87 -9.35
CA ALA A 14 3.30 -54.23 -8.10
C ALA A 14 4.25 -55.08 -7.27
N ALA A 15 4.50 -54.72 -6.02
CA ALA A 15 5.07 -55.59 -5.00
C ALA A 15 4.27 -55.41 -3.71
N LEU A 16 3.38 -56.33 -3.43
CA LEU A 16 2.82 -56.58 -2.10
C LEU A 16 3.93 -57.10 -1.18
N ALA A 17 4.20 -56.39 -0.08
CA ALA A 17 4.88 -56.96 1.09
C ALA A 17 4.00 -56.66 2.32
N LEU A 18 3.28 -57.70 2.77
CA LEU A 18 2.71 -57.72 4.12
C LEU A 18 3.87 -57.83 5.12
N GLY A 19 4.11 -56.71 5.85
CA GLY A 19 4.94 -56.68 7.02
C GLY A 19 4.09 -56.30 8.22
N MET A 20 3.68 -57.31 9.03
CA MET A 20 3.19 -57.05 10.39
C MET A 20 4.33 -56.49 11.21
N GLY A 21 4.37 -55.18 11.35
CA GLY A 21 5.26 -54.47 12.30
C GLY A 21 4.43 -53.97 13.47
N ALA A 22 4.75 -54.47 14.65
CA ALA A 22 4.17 -54.03 15.92
C ALA A 22 4.19 -52.49 16.02
N ASN A 23 3.00 -51.90 16.13
CA ASN A 23 2.87 -50.52 16.53
C ASN A 23 3.30 -50.33 17.98
N THR A 24 4.60 -50.08 18.20
CA THR A 24 4.99 -49.36 19.40
C THR A 24 4.44 -47.93 19.26
N ALA A 25 3.38 -47.64 19.97
CA ALA A 25 2.94 -46.27 20.19
C ALA A 25 4.06 -45.50 20.86
N SER A 26 4.93 -44.92 20.07
CA SER A 26 5.87 -43.89 20.56
C SER A 26 4.97 -42.72 20.93
N ALA A 27 4.75 -42.47 22.20
CA ALA A 27 4.15 -41.24 22.68
C ALA A 27 4.93 -40.09 22.04
N GLN A 28 4.28 -39.34 21.14
CA GLN A 28 4.83 -38.10 20.57
C GLN A 28 4.94 -37.11 21.72
N VAL A 29 6.11 -37.07 22.35
CA VAL A 29 6.48 -36.02 23.28
C VAL A 29 6.47 -34.73 22.46
N GLY A 30 5.68 -33.73 22.88
CA GLY A 30 5.48 -32.51 22.11
C GLY A 30 6.81 -31.88 21.69
N GLN A 31 6.87 -31.43 20.44
CA GLN A 31 8.09 -30.92 19.78
C GLN A 31 8.64 -29.71 20.48
N GLY A 32 9.11 -29.49 21.45
CA GLY A 32 9.63 -28.29 22.16
C GLY A 32 10.14 -28.62 23.55
N TYR A 33 9.91 -29.83 24.01
CA TYR A 33 10.34 -30.31 25.33
C TYR A 33 11.26 -31.53 25.23
N VAL A 34 12.10 -31.67 26.24
CA VAL A 34 12.99 -32.86 26.34
C VAL A 34 12.16 -34.03 26.87
N GLY A 35 12.06 -35.09 26.08
CA GLY A 35 11.36 -36.32 26.47
C GLY A 35 12.17 -37.18 27.40
N ALA A 36 11.52 -37.84 28.37
CA ALA A 36 12.11 -38.86 29.24
C ALA A 36 12.07 -40.24 28.59
N ALA A 37 13.05 -41.08 28.82
CA ALA A 37 13.11 -42.45 28.30
C ALA A 37 11.97 -43.35 28.77
N SER A 38 11.28 -42.99 29.85
CA SER A 38 10.11 -43.68 30.41
C SER A 38 8.77 -43.15 29.84
N GLY A 39 8.81 -42.23 28.89
CA GLY A 39 7.64 -41.47 28.42
C GLY A 39 7.37 -40.23 29.26
N GLY A 40 6.78 -39.21 28.68
CA GLY A 40 6.55 -37.91 29.32
C GLY A 40 7.70 -36.92 29.16
N TYR A 41 7.68 -35.82 29.93
CA TYR A 41 8.67 -34.74 29.85
C TYR A 41 9.68 -34.82 30.99
N VAL A 42 10.93 -34.46 30.70
CA VAL A 42 11.97 -34.29 31.73
C VAL A 42 11.66 -33.03 32.52
N LYS A 43 11.56 -33.16 33.85
CA LYS A 43 11.29 -32.06 34.77
C LYS A 43 12.47 -31.86 35.73
N ASN A 44 12.73 -30.64 36.15
CA ASN A 44 13.71 -30.33 37.19
C ASN A 44 13.13 -30.59 38.58
N ALA A 45 13.94 -30.37 39.61
CA ALA A 45 13.55 -30.58 41.00
C ALA A 45 12.37 -29.68 41.48
N THR A 46 12.07 -28.62 40.74
CA THR A 46 10.93 -27.70 41.00
C THR A 46 9.69 -28.03 40.15
N GLY A 47 9.73 -29.11 39.35
CA GLY A 47 8.62 -29.57 38.54
C GLY A 47 8.46 -28.90 37.18
N LEU A 48 9.39 -28.00 36.78
CA LEU A 48 9.40 -27.35 35.50
C LEU A 48 9.97 -28.25 34.40
N CYS A 49 9.31 -28.29 33.25
CA CYS A 49 9.80 -29.09 32.11
C CYS A 49 11.00 -28.42 31.44
N TRP A 50 11.91 -29.28 30.92
CA TRP A 50 13.07 -28.80 30.17
C TRP A 50 12.65 -28.51 28.72
N HIS A 51 12.91 -27.27 28.28
CA HIS A 51 12.69 -26.86 26.90
C HIS A 51 13.85 -27.22 26.00
N THR A 52 13.59 -27.52 24.73
CA THR A 52 14.63 -27.66 23.71
C THR A 52 15.10 -26.28 23.25
N GLY A 53 16.26 -26.19 22.58
CA GLY A 53 16.79 -24.91 22.08
C GLY A 53 15.94 -24.20 21.02
N TYR A 54 14.92 -24.84 20.47
CA TYR A 54 13.98 -24.30 19.49
C TYR A 54 12.55 -24.18 20.04
N TRP A 55 12.35 -24.30 21.36
CA TRP A 55 11.06 -24.14 21.99
C TRP A 55 10.51 -22.71 21.79
N THR A 56 9.21 -22.60 21.55
CA THR A 56 8.49 -21.33 21.46
C THR A 56 7.22 -21.37 22.30
N PRO A 57 6.68 -20.22 22.75
CA PRO A 57 5.42 -20.17 23.54
C PRO A 57 4.22 -20.85 22.84
N ALA A 58 4.22 -20.93 21.50
CA ALA A 58 3.18 -21.64 20.75
C ALA A 58 3.22 -23.17 20.94
N MET A 59 4.32 -23.70 21.47
CA MET A 59 4.51 -25.13 21.78
C MET A 59 4.16 -25.47 23.23
N ALA A 60 3.70 -24.49 24.03
CA ALA A 60 3.34 -24.68 25.44
C ALA A 60 2.24 -25.74 25.58
N THR A 61 2.39 -26.59 26.61
CA THR A 61 1.41 -27.61 26.95
C THR A 61 0.85 -27.36 28.35
N VAL A 62 -0.38 -27.78 28.58
CA VAL A 62 -1.05 -27.62 29.90
C VAL A 62 -0.26 -28.30 31.02
N GLU A 63 0.49 -29.35 30.69
CA GLU A 63 1.28 -30.11 31.68
C GLU A 63 2.58 -29.40 32.09
N CYS A 64 3.21 -28.67 31.15
CA CYS A 64 4.52 -28.06 31.36
C CYS A 64 4.45 -26.55 31.61
N ASP A 65 3.58 -25.84 30.87
CA ASP A 65 3.46 -24.37 30.92
C ASP A 65 1.97 -23.96 30.91
N PRO A 66 1.23 -24.28 31.98
CA PRO A 66 -0.23 -24.04 32.05
C PRO A 66 -0.62 -22.55 31.89
N ASP A 67 0.29 -21.65 32.24
CA ASP A 67 0.05 -20.20 32.19
C ASP A 67 0.12 -19.65 30.76
N LEU A 68 0.80 -20.35 29.85
CA LEU A 68 0.96 -19.96 28.45
C LEU A 68 -0.09 -20.59 27.51
N VAL A 69 -0.82 -21.61 28.01
CA VAL A 69 -1.91 -22.22 27.23
C VAL A 69 -3.21 -21.49 27.52
N PRO A 70 -3.92 -20.95 26.51
CA PRO A 70 -5.21 -20.29 26.71
C PRO A 70 -6.15 -21.22 27.46
N LYS A 71 -6.60 -20.85 28.65
CA LYS A 71 -7.63 -21.60 29.38
C LYS A 71 -8.88 -21.67 28.49
N LYS A 72 -9.26 -22.88 28.06
CA LYS A 72 -10.52 -23.10 27.37
C LYS A 72 -11.62 -22.48 28.21
N ALA A 73 -12.27 -21.44 27.70
CA ALA A 73 -13.37 -20.79 28.39
C ALA A 73 -14.37 -21.86 28.86
N ALA A 74 -14.70 -21.84 30.14
CA ALA A 74 -15.76 -22.70 30.66
C ALA A 74 -17.04 -22.48 29.85
N PRO A 75 -17.87 -23.52 29.62
CA PRO A 75 -19.15 -23.36 28.95
C PRO A 75 -19.94 -22.28 29.70
N PRO A 76 -20.56 -21.32 28.96
CA PRO A 76 -21.37 -20.31 29.63
C PRO A 76 -22.45 -20.98 30.47
N ALA A 77 -22.61 -20.51 31.72
CA ALA A 77 -23.68 -20.94 32.61
C ALA A 77 -25.03 -20.82 31.89
N PRO A 78 -26.01 -21.71 32.13
CA PRO A 78 -27.34 -21.61 31.55
C PRO A 78 -27.90 -20.23 31.77
N ALA A 79 -28.25 -19.53 30.70
CA ALA A 79 -28.82 -18.18 30.76
C ALA A 79 -30.12 -18.22 31.60
N PRO A 80 -30.37 -17.25 32.48
CA PRO A 80 -31.66 -17.10 33.15
C PRO A 80 -32.77 -16.99 32.12
N ALA A 81 -33.90 -17.65 32.37
CA ALA A 81 -35.05 -17.71 31.48
C ALA A 81 -35.39 -16.32 30.93
N VAL A 82 -35.38 -16.22 29.59
CA VAL A 82 -35.60 -14.98 28.84
C VAL A 82 -37.04 -14.51 29.12
N ARG A 83 -37.15 -13.40 29.83
CA ARG A 83 -38.38 -12.57 29.86
C ARG A 83 -38.66 -12.15 28.41
N PRO A 84 -39.93 -12.18 27.92
CA PRO A 84 -40.20 -11.72 26.58
C PRO A 84 -39.63 -10.33 26.37
N PRO A 85 -38.94 -10.07 25.27
CA PRO A 85 -38.33 -8.76 25.05
C PRO A 85 -39.43 -7.71 24.93
N ALA A 86 -39.27 -6.62 25.68
CA ALA A 86 -40.03 -5.40 25.46
C ALA A 86 -39.82 -4.98 23.96
N PRO A 87 -40.83 -4.38 23.31
CA PRO A 87 -40.70 -3.96 21.92
C PRO A 87 -39.41 -3.16 21.76
N ALA A 88 -38.52 -3.61 20.90
CA ALA A 88 -37.27 -2.94 20.62
C ALA A 88 -37.53 -1.47 20.23
N PRO A 89 -36.81 -0.50 20.79
CA PRO A 89 -36.86 0.88 20.31
C PRO A 89 -36.64 0.87 18.82
N LYS A 90 -37.51 1.55 18.06
CA LYS A 90 -37.31 1.74 16.62
C LYS A 90 -35.86 2.18 16.38
N PRO A 91 -35.12 1.56 15.42
CA PRO A 91 -33.79 2.01 15.09
C PRO A 91 -33.82 3.53 14.88
N PRO A 92 -32.82 4.27 15.39
CA PRO A 92 -32.71 5.69 15.08
C PRO A 92 -32.76 5.83 13.55
N ALA A 93 -33.53 6.80 13.07
CA ALA A 93 -33.58 7.12 11.66
C ALA A 93 -32.14 7.24 11.14
N PRO A 94 -31.82 6.69 9.95
CA PRO A 94 -30.47 6.80 9.40
C PRO A 94 -30.06 8.26 9.43
N ALA A 95 -28.89 8.54 10.04
CA ALA A 95 -28.31 9.87 10.01
C ALA A 95 -28.32 10.38 8.56
N PRO A 96 -28.67 11.65 8.31
CA PRO A 96 -28.69 12.18 6.96
C PRO A 96 -27.36 11.88 6.30
N LYS A 97 -27.39 11.16 5.16
CA LYS A 97 -26.19 10.91 4.35
C LYS A 97 -25.49 12.25 4.15
N PRO A 98 -24.17 12.33 4.40
CA PRO A 98 -23.42 13.55 4.10
C PRO A 98 -23.75 13.98 2.69
N ALA A 99 -24.10 15.26 2.50
CA ALA A 99 -24.43 15.79 1.20
C ALA A 99 -23.33 15.37 0.20
N ALA A 100 -23.72 14.74 -0.90
CA ALA A 100 -22.82 14.22 -1.89
C ALA A 100 -21.94 15.37 -2.40
N ARG A 101 -20.65 15.35 -1.99
CA ARG A 101 -19.68 16.31 -2.48
C ARG A 101 -19.33 15.91 -3.91
N THR A 102 -19.40 16.85 -4.84
CA THR A 102 -18.99 16.59 -6.22
C THR A 102 -17.47 16.61 -6.30
N PRO A 103 -16.84 15.52 -6.80
CA PRO A 103 -15.41 15.53 -7.05
C PRO A 103 -15.09 16.58 -8.12
N VAL A 104 -14.03 17.35 -7.90
CA VAL A 104 -13.49 18.32 -8.85
C VAL A 104 -12.08 17.85 -9.19
N THR A 105 -11.88 17.56 -10.46
CA THR A 105 -10.54 17.34 -11.01
C THR A 105 -10.29 18.41 -12.04
N GLU A 106 -9.31 19.27 -11.81
CA GLU A 106 -8.91 20.32 -12.74
C GLU A 106 -7.46 20.10 -13.13
N LYS A 107 -7.21 20.08 -14.43
CA LYS A 107 -5.86 19.99 -14.98
C LYS A 107 -5.50 21.30 -15.66
N VAL A 108 -4.44 21.94 -15.19
CA VAL A 108 -3.88 23.18 -15.75
C VAL A 108 -2.53 22.86 -16.40
N ILE A 109 -2.39 23.22 -17.67
CA ILE A 109 -1.13 23.04 -18.42
C ILE A 109 -0.46 24.41 -18.57
N LEU A 110 0.78 24.48 -18.13
CA LEU A 110 1.56 25.69 -18.08
C LEU A 110 2.79 25.57 -18.97
N GLY A 111 2.85 26.34 -20.07
CA GLY A 111 4.01 26.37 -20.96
C GLY A 111 5.24 26.94 -20.25
N VAL A 112 6.36 26.19 -20.26
CA VAL A 112 7.59 26.60 -19.56
C VAL A 112 8.13 27.94 -20.00
N ASP A 113 8.03 28.28 -21.28
CA ASP A 113 8.58 29.53 -21.83
C ASP A 113 7.91 30.79 -21.22
N THR A 114 6.64 30.65 -20.76
CA THR A 114 5.91 31.68 -20.03
C THR A 114 6.28 31.72 -18.54
N PHE A 115 6.64 30.58 -17.96
CA PHE A 115 6.81 30.43 -16.52
C PHE A 115 8.25 30.54 -16.04
N PHE A 116 9.21 30.12 -16.87
CA PHE A 116 10.61 30.05 -16.50
C PHE A 116 11.48 30.69 -17.58
N ASP A 117 12.64 31.21 -17.19
CA ASP A 117 13.68 31.54 -18.13
C ASP A 117 14.28 30.28 -18.76
N PHE A 118 14.93 30.47 -19.91
CA PHE A 118 15.60 29.36 -20.58
C PHE A 118 16.56 28.66 -19.62
N ASP A 119 16.48 27.34 -19.57
CA ASP A 119 17.30 26.47 -18.70
C ASP A 119 17.22 26.76 -17.18
N LYS A 120 16.27 27.56 -16.74
CA LYS A 120 16.06 27.87 -15.31
C LYS A 120 14.82 27.21 -14.73
N ALA A 121 14.77 27.18 -13.41
CA ALA A 121 13.64 26.76 -12.60
C ALA A 121 13.12 27.91 -11.68
N VAL A 122 13.39 29.17 -12.06
CA VAL A 122 12.91 30.34 -11.35
C VAL A 122 11.65 30.86 -12.03
N LEU A 123 10.56 30.99 -11.27
CA LEU A 123 9.27 31.44 -11.79
C LEU A 123 9.30 32.91 -12.19
N LYS A 124 8.87 33.22 -13.40
CA LYS A 124 8.65 34.59 -13.91
C LYS A 124 7.39 35.22 -13.30
N ALA A 125 7.22 36.51 -13.48
CA ALA A 125 6.06 37.25 -12.99
C ALA A 125 4.74 36.72 -13.57
N GLU A 126 4.70 36.43 -14.87
CA GLU A 126 3.52 35.88 -15.55
C GLU A 126 3.14 34.50 -14.98
N GLY A 127 4.16 33.67 -14.73
CA GLY A 127 3.96 32.36 -14.11
C GLY A 127 3.36 32.47 -12.70
N LYS A 128 3.87 33.40 -11.91
CA LYS A 128 3.34 33.66 -10.56
C LYS A 128 1.88 34.16 -10.61
N ALA A 129 1.54 35.08 -11.54
CA ALA A 129 0.18 35.57 -11.68
C ALA A 129 -0.83 34.48 -12.03
N LEU A 130 -0.44 33.52 -12.90
CA LEU A 130 -1.30 32.39 -13.23
C LEU A 130 -1.46 31.42 -12.04
N LEU A 131 -0.42 31.17 -11.28
CA LEU A 131 -0.50 30.38 -10.05
C LEU A 131 -1.34 31.09 -8.97
N ASP A 132 -1.26 32.42 -8.85
CA ASP A 132 -2.12 33.19 -7.94
C ASP A 132 -3.61 33.06 -8.33
N ASN A 133 -3.93 33.11 -9.62
CA ASN A 133 -5.28 32.87 -10.11
C ASN A 133 -5.76 31.44 -9.76
N LEU A 134 -4.90 30.44 -9.95
CA LEU A 134 -5.20 29.06 -9.54
C LEU A 134 -5.49 28.98 -8.05
N VAL A 135 -4.61 29.53 -7.19
CA VAL A 135 -4.80 29.56 -5.74
C VAL A 135 -6.13 30.24 -5.37
N GLY A 136 -6.48 31.33 -6.05
CA GLY A 136 -7.77 32.02 -5.87
C GLY A 136 -8.96 31.10 -6.10
N LYS A 137 -8.94 30.30 -7.17
CA LYS A 137 -9.98 29.30 -7.48
C LYS A 137 -10.06 28.18 -6.46
N LEU A 138 -8.90 27.76 -5.94
CA LEU A 138 -8.82 26.67 -4.96
C LEU A 138 -9.44 27.02 -3.60
N LYS A 139 -9.59 28.29 -3.26
CA LYS A 139 -10.28 28.72 -2.02
C LYS A 139 -11.74 28.26 -1.93
N ALA A 140 -12.39 28.00 -3.08
CA ALA A 140 -13.78 27.53 -3.16
C ALA A 140 -13.88 25.99 -3.21
N VAL A 141 -12.75 25.28 -3.09
CA VAL A 141 -12.66 23.82 -3.21
C VAL A 141 -12.05 23.26 -1.93
N ASN A 142 -12.62 22.17 -1.40
CA ASN A 142 -11.93 21.39 -0.40
C ASN A 142 -10.82 20.62 -1.10
N LEU A 143 -9.62 21.21 -1.09
CA LEU A 143 -8.44 20.65 -1.75
C LEU A 143 -8.00 19.35 -1.06
N GLU A 144 -7.86 18.29 -1.85
CA GLU A 144 -7.32 17.01 -1.40
C GLU A 144 -5.83 16.91 -1.77
N VAL A 145 -5.53 17.07 -3.06
CA VAL A 145 -4.15 16.95 -3.54
C VAL A 145 -3.91 17.83 -4.77
N ILE A 146 -2.67 18.30 -4.90
CA ILE A 146 -2.14 18.93 -6.11
C ILE A 146 -0.92 18.12 -6.54
N ILE A 147 -0.84 17.80 -7.82
CA ILE A 147 0.32 17.12 -8.42
C ILE A 147 0.92 18.05 -9.48
N ALA A 148 2.15 18.48 -9.30
CA ALA A 148 2.89 19.26 -10.27
C ALA A 148 3.85 18.34 -11.05
N ILE A 149 3.64 18.21 -12.35
CA ILE A 149 4.40 17.29 -13.22
C ILE A 149 5.19 18.11 -14.23
N GLY A 150 6.52 18.07 -14.14
CA GLY A 150 7.41 18.77 -15.06
C GLY A 150 7.74 17.90 -16.28
N HIS A 151 7.79 18.55 -17.45
CA HIS A 151 8.20 17.95 -18.72
C HIS A 151 9.25 18.80 -19.41
N THR A 152 10.06 18.18 -20.26
CA THR A 152 11.03 18.84 -21.15
C THR A 152 10.80 18.44 -22.60
N ASP A 153 11.48 19.11 -23.51
CA ASP A 153 11.68 18.59 -24.86
C ASP A 153 12.81 17.55 -24.86
N SER A 154 13.15 17.03 -26.04
CA SER A 154 14.18 16.00 -26.24
C SER A 154 15.60 16.55 -26.34
N ILE A 155 15.85 17.82 -26.05
CA ILE A 155 17.20 18.40 -26.09
C ILE A 155 17.88 18.14 -24.77
N GLY A 156 19.05 17.50 -24.80
CA GLY A 156 19.82 17.16 -23.61
C GLY A 156 19.81 15.65 -23.32
N SER A 157 20.42 15.26 -22.20
CA SER A 157 20.36 13.87 -21.76
C SER A 157 19.11 13.59 -20.93
N ASN A 158 18.61 12.36 -20.99
CA ASN A 158 17.45 11.93 -20.18
C ASN A 158 17.62 12.24 -18.69
N ALA A 159 18.82 11.99 -18.14
CA ALA A 159 19.13 12.24 -16.76
C ALA A 159 19.07 13.74 -16.41
N TYR A 160 19.57 14.59 -17.29
CA TYR A 160 19.49 16.05 -17.15
C TYR A 160 18.03 16.52 -17.22
N ASN A 161 17.30 16.10 -18.25
CA ASN A 161 15.90 16.45 -18.47
C ASN A 161 15.00 16.01 -17.31
N LYS A 162 15.25 14.83 -16.75
CA LYS A 162 14.57 14.34 -15.57
C LYS A 162 14.77 15.27 -14.35
N LYS A 163 16.02 15.66 -14.10
CA LYS A 163 16.36 16.59 -13.00
C LYS A 163 15.79 18.00 -13.22
N LEU A 164 15.89 18.51 -14.46
CA LEU A 164 15.38 19.85 -14.79
C LEU A 164 13.86 19.92 -14.64
N SER A 165 13.14 18.92 -15.14
CA SER A 165 11.69 18.86 -15.02
C SER A 165 11.23 18.76 -13.56
N LEU A 166 11.94 17.99 -12.72
CA LEU A 166 11.66 17.93 -11.28
C LEU A 166 11.88 19.27 -10.59
N ARG A 167 13.03 19.93 -10.82
CA ARG A 167 13.29 21.26 -10.23
C ARG A 167 12.23 22.30 -10.59
N ARG A 168 11.67 22.26 -11.80
CA ARG A 168 10.57 23.12 -12.22
C ARG A 168 9.28 22.81 -11.47
N ALA A 169 8.95 21.56 -11.30
CA ALA A 169 7.80 21.14 -10.50
C ALA A 169 7.96 21.57 -9.02
N GLU A 170 9.17 21.43 -8.48
CA GLU A 170 9.50 21.86 -7.11
C GLU A 170 9.38 23.38 -6.93
N ALA A 171 9.78 24.17 -7.92
CA ALA A 171 9.61 25.63 -7.89
C ALA A 171 8.13 26.02 -7.87
N VAL A 172 7.28 25.33 -8.61
CA VAL A 172 5.81 25.50 -8.54
C VAL A 172 5.29 25.12 -7.16
N LYS A 173 5.70 23.97 -6.61
CA LYS A 173 5.35 23.55 -5.24
C LYS A 173 5.73 24.60 -4.22
N ALA A 174 6.98 25.05 -4.23
CA ALA A 174 7.46 26.06 -3.29
C ALA A 174 6.62 27.35 -3.35
N TYR A 175 6.23 27.77 -4.56
CA TYR A 175 5.37 28.92 -4.74
C TYR A 175 3.96 28.71 -4.19
N LEU A 176 3.33 27.56 -4.46
CA LEU A 176 2.00 27.22 -3.93
C LEU A 176 2.01 27.20 -2.40
N ILE A 177 3.05 26.63 -1.78
CA ILE A 177 3.22 26.63 -0.33
C ILE A 177 3.35 28.08 0.21
N SER A 178 4.12 28.94 -0.46
CA SER A 178 4.23 30.34 -0.07
C SER A 178 2.92 31.13 -0.14
N LYS A 179 1.93 30.62 -0.88
CA LYS A 179 0.58 31.17 -1.00
C LYS A 179 -0.43 30.51 -0.04
N GLY A 180 0.05 29.67 0.87
CA GLY A 180 -0.77 29.07 1.94
C GLY A 180 -1.34 27.68 1.63
N ILE A 181 -0.91 27.03 0.55
CA ILE A 181 -1.26 25.63 0.31
C ILE A 181 -0.40 24.72 1.21
N GLU A 182 -1.01 23.77 1.88
CA GLU A 182 -0.31 22.85 2.78
C GLU A 182 0.69 21.96 2.01
N ALA A 183 1.92 21.88 2.52
CA ALA A 183 3.03 21.18 1.86
C ALA A 183 2.78 19.67 1.63
N ASN A 184 2.03 19.04 2.54
CA ASN A 184 1.64 17.63 2.49
C ASN A 184 0.58 17.32 1.41
N ARG A 185 -0.07 18.36 0.87
CA ARG A 185 -1.05 18.23 -0.23
C ARG A 185 -0.43 18.44 -1.60
N VAL A 186 0.82 18.88 -1.71
CA VAL A 186 1.46 19.17 -2.99
C VAL A 186 2.57 18.17 -3.28
N TYR A 187 2.38 17.39 -4.32
CA TYR A 187 3.34 16.41 -4.83
C TYR A 187 4.01 16.90 -6.10
N THR A 188 5.23 16.48 -6.33
CA THR A 188 6.01 16.86 -7.51
C THR A 188 6.54 15.65 -8.22
N GLU A 189 6.50 15.66 -9.54
CA GLU A 189 7.09 14.65 -10.39
C GLU A 189 7.81 15.28 -11.57
N GLY A 190 9.01 14.79 -11.90
CA GLY A 190 9.71 15.15 -13.13
C GLY A 190 9.62 13.99 -14.12
N LYS A 191 8.96 14.16 -15.24
CA LYS A 191 8.88 13.17 -16.34
C LYS A 191 10.01 13.34 -17.37
N GLY A 192 10.71 14.50 -17.37
CA GLY A 192 11.68 14.80 -18.41
C GLY A 192 11.03 14.79 -19.78
N GLU A 193 11.67 14.16 -20.74
CA GLU A 193 11.22 14.03 -22.13
C GLU A 193 10.35 12.78 -22.40
N SER A 194 10.10 11.95 -21.39
CA SER A 194 9.47 10.62 -21.57
C SER A 194 8.02 10.66 -22.04
N GLN A 195 7.32 11.80 -21.86
CA GLN A 195 5.91 11.96 -22.19
C GLN A 195 5.68 13.19 -23.07
N PRO A 196 6.08 13.17 -24.34
CA PRO A 196 5.87 14.28 -25.26
C PRO A 196 4.40 14.40 -25.63
N MET A 197 3.87 15.64 -25.65
CA MET A 197 2.53 15.92 -26.16
C MET A 197 2.52 16.35 -27.63
N ALA A 198 3.68 16.70 -28.16
CA ALA A 198 3.87 17.11 -29.55
C ALA A 198 5.20 16.56 -30.10
N SER A 199 5.38 16.66 -31.43
CA SER A 199 6.60 16.18 -32.06
C SER A 199 7.84 16.98 -31.63
N ASN A 200 8.88 16.31 -31.17
CA ASN A 200 10.16 16.94 -30.84
C ASN A 200 10.99 17.36 -32.07
N LYS A 201 10.54 16.99 -33.26
CA LYS A 201 11.26 17.33 -34.53
C LYS A 201 11.12 18.82 -34.87
N THR A 202 10.02 19.48 -34.49
CA THR A 202 9.80 20.89 -34.80
C THR A 202 10.05 21.76 -33.55
N LYS A 203 10.39 23.04 -33.78
CA LYS A 203 10.61 24.03 -32.70
C LYS A 203 9.33 24.26 -31.90
N GLU A 204 8.22 24.35 -32.60
CA GLU A 204 6.88 24.56 -32.01
C GLU A 204 6.45 23.35 -31.17
N GLY A 205 6.73 22.15 -31.66
CA GLY A 205 6.43 20.92 -30.92
C GLY A 205 7.27 20.80 -29.65
N ARG A 206 8.56 21.12 -29.73
CA ARG A 206 9.42 21.18 -28.53
C ARG A 206 8.93 22.22 -27.52
N ALA A 207 8.51 23.41 -27.98
CA ALA A 207 7.94 24.42 -27.09
C ALA A 207 6.71 23.91 -26.33
N LYS A 208 5.83 23.16 -26.99
CA LYS A 208 4.68 22.51 -26.34
C LYS A 208 5.10 21.44 -25.33
N ASN A 209 6.16 20.68 -25.62
CA ASN A 209 6.66 19.65 -24.73
C ASN A 209 7.29 20.25 -23.46
N ARG A 210 7.90 21.42 -23.52
CA ARG A 210 8.39 22.16 -22.36
C ARG A 210 7.21 22.76 -21.60
N ARG A 211 6.70 22.00 -20.61
CA ARG A 211 5.53 22.39 -19.81
C ARG A 211 5.61 21.87 -18.38
N VAL A 212 4.82 22.47 -17.52
CA VAL A 212 4.45 21.91 -16.22
C VAL A 212 2.94 21.70 -16.21
N GLU A 213 2.50 20.51 -15.90
CA GLU A 213 1.11 20.16 -15.70
C GLU A 213 0.80 20.24 -14.21
N ILE A 214 -0.30 20.86 -13.83
CA ILE A 214 -0.79 20.91 -12.46
C ILE A 214 -2.15 20.22 -12.46
N GLU A 215 -2.21 19.10 -11.76
CA GLU A 215 -3.45 18.37 -11.54
C GLU A 215 -3.95 18.66 -10.12
N VAL A 216 -5.15 19.14 -10.03
CA VAL A 216 -5.83 19.46 -8.77
C VAL A 216 -6.97 18.49 -8.57
N VAL A 217 -6.98 17.83 -7.42
CA VAL A 217 -8.08 16.96 -7.00
C VAL A 217 -8.67 17.52 -5.71
N GLY A 218 -9.98 17.60 -5.66
CA GLY A 218 -10.69 18.10 -4.50
C GLY A 218 -12.19 17.87 -4.60
N THR A 219 -12.92 18.40 -3.66
CA THR A 219 -14.38 18.32 -3.63
C THR A 219 -14.98 19.71 -3.44
N ARG A 220 -16.10 19.97 -4.11
CA ARG A 220 -16.89 21.21 -3.93
C ARG A 220 -18.18 20.88 -3.20
N ALA A 221 -18.52 21.67 -2.15
CA ALA A 221 -19.84 21.62 -1.57
C ALA A 221 -20.86 22.09 -2.61
N ARG A 222 -21.97 21.38 -2.74
CA ARG A 222 -23.13 21.82 -3.53
C ARG A 222 -23.89 22.89 -2.78
#